data_f324948a6fc76d67fa38a8299ca8e6bd
#
_entry.id   f324948a6fc76d67fa38a8299ca8e6bd
#
_cell.length_a   1.000
_cell.length_b   1.000
_cell.length_c   1.000
_cell.angle_alpha   90.00
_cell.angle_beta   90.00
_cell.angle_gamma   90.00
#
_symmetry.space_group_name_H-M   'P 1'
#
loop_
_entity.id
_entity.type
_entity.pdbx_description
1 polymer ?
#
loop_
_entity_poly.entity_id
_entity_poly.type
_entity_poly.pdbx_seq_one_letter_code
_entity_poly.pdbx_strand_id
1 'polypeptide(L)'
;MGTFTVRATIWNPVNPGNKVELELIVDTGATYTVIPAVLLRQLGVNPIRTIRLRLADNSVIERPLGEVGIEVEGYRASATPVVFGSEGVSLLGSVTMEQLGLAPDPVLKKLRPTEALLMLLLRLKQNNTLT
;
A
#
# COMPACT_ATOMS: atom_id res chain seq x y z
N MET A 1 -2.78 9.66 19.05
CA MET A 1 -3.69 8.76 18.36
C MET A 1 -3.04 7.40 18.21
N GLY A 2 -3.73 6.35 18.58
CA GLY A 2 -3.18 5.01 18.48
C GLY A 2 -3.16 4.48 17.05
N THR A 3 -2.22 3.62 16.78
CA THR A 3 -2.18 2.88 15.53
C THR A 3 -2.92 1.56 15.69
N PHE A 4 -3.22 0.93 14.58
CA PHE A 4 -3.78 -0.40 14.57
C PHE A 4 -3.19 -1.17 13.41
N THR A 5 -3.32 -2.49 13.45
CA THR A 5 -2.80 -3.35 12.41
C THR A 5 -3.93 -3.98 11.63
N VAL A 6 -3.61 -4.36 10.40
CA VAL A 6 -4.50 -5.15 9.55
C VAL A 6 -3.73 -6.32 9.00
N ARG A 7 -4.43 -7.42 8.74
CA ARG A 7 -3.82 -8.56 8.08
C ARG A 7 -3.90 -8.38 6.58
N ALA A 8 -2.79 -8.64 5.91
CA ALA A 8 -2.68 -8.52 4.46
C ALA A 8 -2.07 -9.79 3.87
N THR A 9 -2.45 -10.09 2.64
CA THR A 9 -1.76 -11.08 1.82
C THR A 9 -1.01 -10.33 0.74
N ILE A 10 0.28 -10.61 0.58
CA ILE A 10 1.08 -10.05 -0.50
C ILE A 10 1.65 -11.18 -1.35
N TRP A 11 1.91 -10.88 -2.62
CA TRP A 11 2.46 -11.87 -3.53
C TRP A 11 3.34 -11.20 -4.58
N ASN A 12 4.15 -12.02 -5.20
CA ASN A 12 4.97 -11.59 -6.32
C ASN A 12 4.05 -11.41 -7.55
N PRO A 13 3.99 -10.23 -8.16
CA PRO A 13 3.06 -10.00 -9.28
C PRO A 13 3.29 -10.92 -10.49
N VAL A 14 4.53 -11.36 -10.72
CA VAL A 14 4.84 -12.25 -11.84
C VAL A 14 4.76 -13.72 -11.47
N ASN A 15 4.52 -14.01 -10.20
CA ASN A 15 4.33 -15.38 -9.71
C ASN A 15 3.35 -15.35 -8.54
N PRO A 16 2.04 -15.16 -8.79
CA PRO A 16 1.07 -14.95 -7.71
C PRO A 16 0.92 -16.11 -6.74
N GLY A 17 1.35 -17.30 -7.10
CA GLY A 17 1.37 -18.42 -6.18
C GLY A 17 2.38 -18.26 -5.06
N ASN A 18 3.38 -17.43 -5.25
CA ASN A 18 4.39 -17.13 -4.24
C ASN A 18 3.89 -15.98 -3.38
N LYS A 19 3.23 -16.30 -2.29
CA LYS A 19 2.53 -15.32 -1.45
C LYS A 19 2.77 -15.58 0.03
N VAL A 20 2.50 -14.56 0.83
CA VAL A 20 2.63 -14.64 2.29
C VAL A 20 1.60 -13.71 2.94
N GLU A 21 1.16 -14.10 4.14
CA GLU A 21 0.33 -13.24 4.98
C GLU A 21 1.19 -12.56 6.04
N LEU A 22 0.86 -11.32 6.33
CA LEU A 22 1.55 -10.58 7.39
C LEU A 22 0.62 -9.51 7.95
N GLU A 23 1.01 -8.96 9.09
CA GLU A 23 0.31 -7.82 9.67
C GLU A 23 1.01 -6.54 9.30
N LEU A 24 0.24 -5.53 8.93
CA LEU A 24 0.73 -4.20 8.58
C LEU A 24 0.18 -3.18 9.55
N ILE A 25 1.02 -2.29 10.03
CA ILE A 25 0.58 -1.14 10.80
C ILE A 25 0.01 -0.12 9.83
N VAL A 26 -1.21 0.34 10.07
CA VAL A 26 -1.85 1.36 9.23
C VAL A 26 -1.22 2.71 9.55
N ASP A 27 -0.62 3.36 8.55
CA ASP A 27 0.13 4.60 8.74
C ASP A 27 -0.11 5.56 7.58
N THR A 28 -1.00 6.52 7.79
CA THR A 28 -1.31 7.54 6.78
C THR A 28 -0.17 8.54 6.58
N GLY A 29 0.78 8.59 7.51
CA GLY A 29 1.97 9.42 7.38
C GLY A 29 3.02 8.81 6.45
N ALA A 30 2.90 7.53 6.11
CA ALA A 30 3.80 6.88 5.17
C ALA A 30 3.20 6.96 3.76
N THR A 31 3.96 7.48 2.80
CA THR A 31 3.52 7.52 1.41
C THR A 31 3.38 6.12 0.86
N TYR A 32 4.40 5.30 1.03
CA TYR A 32 4.45 3.96 0.48
C TYR A 32 4.33 2.91 1.58
N THR A 33 3.75 1.80 1.22
CA THR A 33 3.80 0.58 2.04
C THR A 33 5.25 0.15 2.18
N VAL A 34 5.61 -0.32 3.38
CA VAL A 34 6.97 -0.76 3.70
C VAL A 34 6.90 -2.21 4.15
N ILE A 35 7.70 -3.05 3.52
CA ILE A 35 7.77 -4.49 3.82
C ILE A 35 9.24 -4.82 4.09
N PRO A 36 9.54 -5.68 5.06
CA PRO A 36 10.93 -6.07 5.30
C PRO A 36 11.59 -6.61 4.03
N ALA A 37 12.79 -6.13 3.73
CA ALA A 37 13.52 -6.52 2.54
C ALA A 37 13.71 -8.03 2.45
N VAL A 38 13.95 -8.69 3.58
CA VAL A 38 14.14 -10.15 3.62
C VAL A 38 12.91 -10.85 3.07
N LEU A 39 11.72 -10.40 3.47
CA LEU A 39 10.48 -11.01 3.03
C LEU A 39 10.23 -10.79 1.54
N LEU A 40 10.51 -9.59 1.04
CA LEU A 40 10.37 -9.28 -0.39
C LEU A 40 11.31 -10.15 -1.22
N ARG A 41 12.54 -10.36 -0.76
CA ARG A 41 13.49 -11.22 -1.47
C ARG A 41 13.04 -12.68 -1.46
N GLN A 42 12.48 -13.15 -0.36
CA GLN A 42 11.92 -14.51 -0.30
C GLN A 42 10.77 -14.68 -1.29
N LEU A 43 10.00 -13.62 -1.55
CA LEU A 43 8.93 -13.64 -2.53
C LEU A 43 9.46 -13.51 -3.96
N GLY A 44 10.75 -13.25 -4.15
CA GLY A 44 11.33 -13.07 -5.47
C GLY A 44 11.07 -11.70 -6.06
N VAL A 45 10.70 -10.72 -5.24
CA VAL A 45 10.44 -9.35 -5.69
C VAL A 45 11.77 -8.63 -5.88
N ASN A 46 11.99 -8.09 -7.06
CA ASN A 46 13.19 -7.33 -7.38
C ASN A 46 12.89 -5.83 -7.34
N PRO A 47 13.85 -5.01 -6.88
CA PRO A 47 13.67 -3.56 -6.94
C PRO A 47 13.52 -3.08 -8.38
N ILE A 48 12.70 -2.06 -8.58
CA ILE A 48 12.53 -1.40 -9.88
C ILE A 48 13.26 -0.06 -9.92
N ARG A 49 13.51 0.54 -8.77
CA ARG A 49 14.29 1.79 -8.65
C ARG A 49 14.61 2.06 -7.20
N THR A 50 15.46 3.05 -6.97
CA THR A 50 15.75 3.57 -5.64
C THR A 50 15.00 4.88 -5.43
N ILE A 51 14.45 5.08 -4.26
CA ILE A 51 13.73 6.32 -3.93
C ILE A 51 14.33 6.95 -2.67
N ARG A 52 14.07 8.24 -2.53
CA ARG A 52 14.46 9.02 -1.35
C ARG A 52 13.25 9.13 -0.44
N LEU A 53 13.47 8.87 0.84
CA LEU A 53 12.43 8.95 1.86
C LEU A 53 12.84 9.95 2.91
N ARG A 54 11.93 10.85 3.26
CA ARG A 54 12.15 11.78 4.35
C ARG A 54 11.53 11.20 5.61
N LEU A 55 12.33 11.08 6.66
CA LEU A 55 11.90 10.53 7.92
C LEU A 55 11.32 11.62 8.83
N ALA A 56 10.72 11.19 9.93
CA ALA A 56 10.06 12.11 10.86
C ALA A 56 11.02 13.16 11.45
N ASP A 57 12.29 12.81 11.59
CA ASP A 57 13.33 13.72 12.09
C ASP A 57 13.91 14.61 10.99
N ASN A 58 13.30 14.60 9.82
CA ASN A 58 13.68 15.38 8.64
C ASN A 58 14.95 14.88 7.93
N SER A 59 15.54 13.79 8.38
CA SER A 59 16.64 13.15 7.65
C SER A 59 16.11 12.47 6.40
N VAL A 60 17.00 12.23 5.43
CA VAL A 60 16.65 11.57 4.18
C VAL A 60 17.45 10.30 4.03
N ILE A 61 16.77 9.21 3.71
CA ILE A 61 17.44 7.95 3.42
C ILE A 61 17.03 7.49 2.02
N GLU A 62 17.81 6.58 1.46
CA GLU A 62 17.49 5.95 0.17
C GLU A 62 17.20 4.49 0.39
N ARG A 63 16.17 4.00 -0.29
CA ARG A 63 15.77 2.58 -0.21
C ARG A 63 15.29 2.11 -1.58
N PRO A 64 15.47 0.81 -1.87
CA PRO A 64 14.88 0.23 -3.06
C PRO A 64 13.36 0.24 -2.98
N LEU A 65 12.72 0.39 -4.12
CA LEU A 65 11.27 0.30 -4.29
C LEU A 65 10.98 -0.83 -5.26
N GLY A 66 10.03 -1.68 -4.93
CA GLY A 66 9.55 -2.74 -5.80
C GLY A 66 8.03 -2.69 -5.87
N GLU A 67 7.43 -3.77 -6.37
CA GLU A 67 5.98 -3.90 -6.45
C GLU A 67 5.53 -5.26 -6.00
N VAL A 68 4.41 -5.31 -5.28
CA VAL A 68 3.75 -6.56 -4.89
C VAL A 68 2.27 -6.46 -5.18
N GLY A 69 1.64 -7.61 -5.41
CA GLY A 69 0.19 -7.67 -5.30
C GLY A 69 -0.18 -7.66 -3.83
N ILE A 70 -1.35 -7.13 -3.50
CA ILE A 70 -1.80 -7.03 -2.11
C ILE A 70 -3.31 -7.22 -2.01
N GLU A 71 -3.72 -7.87 -0.93
CA GLU A 71 -5.12 -7.98 -0.58
C GLU A 71 -5.30 -7.69 0.90
N VAL A 72 -6.23 -6.79 1.21
CA VAL A 72 -6.61 -6.43 2.58
C VAL A 72 -8.13 -6.45 2.64
N GLU A 73 -8.68 -7.30 3.52
CA GLU A 73 -10.14 -7.39 3.75
C GLU A 73 -10.94 -7.58 2.46
N GLY A 74 -10.41 -8.37 1.53
CA GLY A 74 -11.07 -8.65 0.26
C GLY A 74 -10.82 -7.63 -0.84
N TYR A 75 -10.17 -6.50 -0.53
CA TYR A 75 -9.80 -5.48 -1.51
C TYR A 75 -8.43 -5.80 -2.07
N ARG A 76 -8.29 -5.80 -3.39
CA ARG A 76 -7.08 -6.26 -4.06
C ARG A 76 -6.51 -5.20 -4.99
N ALA A 77 -5.17 -5.14 -5.04
CA ALA A 77 -4.43 -4.42 -6.06
C ALA A 77 -3.40 -5.36 -6.65
N SER A 78 -3.33 -5.43 -7.99
CA SER A 78 -2.42 -6.35 -8.68
C SER A 78 -0.97 -5.96 -8.51
N ALA A 79 -0.68 -4.67 -8.34
CA ALA A 79 0.67 -4.18 -8.10
C ALA A 79 0.59 -2.89 -7.30
N THR A 80 1.23 -2.86 -6.16
CA THR A 80 1.36 -1.66 -5.33
C THR A 80 2.83 -1.43 -5.03
N PRO A 81 3.29 -0.16 -5.03
CA PRO A 81 4.70 0.11 -4.72
C PRO A 81 5.00 -0.19 -3.25
N VAL A 82 6.14 -0.84 -3.02
CA VAL A 82 6.58 -1.16 -1.67
C VAL A 82 8.05 -0.81 -1.50
N VAL A 83 8.37 -0.25 -0.35
CA VAL A 83 9.74 0.05 0.05
C VAL A 83 10.33 -1.19 0.69
N PHE A 84 11.57 -1.51 0.33
CA PHE A 84 12.36 -2.55 0.99
C PHE A 84 12.83 -2.03 2.33
N GLY A 85 12.12 -2.40 3.38
CA GLY A 85 12.34 -1.85 4.70
C GLY A 85 13.27 -2.67 5.57
N SER A 86 13.53 -2.14 6.75
CA SER A 86 14.29 -2.82 7.77
C SER A 86 13.48 -3.97 8.36
N GLU A 87 14.19 -4.91 8.98
CA GLU A 87 13.54 -6.01 9.66
C GLU A 87 12.60 -5.49 10.75
N GLY A 88 11.41 -6.08 10.82
CA GLY A 88 10.41 -5.70 11.80
C GLY A 88 9.56 -4.49 11.44
N VAL A 89 9.80 -3.87 10.28
CA VAL A 89 9.01 -2.71 9.84
C VAL A 89 8.05 -3.15 8.75
N SER A 90 6.75 -3.10 9.03
CA SER A 90 5.70 -3.49 8.10
C SER A 90 4.57 -2.46 8.22
N LEU A 91 4.47 -1.58 7.23
CA LEU A 91 3.52 -0.47 7.24
C LEU A 91 2.63 -0.50 6.00
N LEU A 92 1.36 -0.19 6.19
CA LEU A 92 0.43 0.05 5.09
C LEU A 92 0.38 1.55 4.84
N GLY A 93 0.88 1.99 3.68
CA GLY A 93 1.00 3.40 3.36
C GLY A 93 -0.18 3.94 2.58
N SER A 94 -0.19 5.27 2.39
CA SER A 94 -1.33 5.97 1.80
C SER A 94 -1.57 5.62 0.34
N VAL A 95 -0.51 5.44 -0.45
CA VAL A 95 -0.69 5.09 -1.87
C VAL A 95 -1.42 3.76 -2.01
N THR A 96 -1.03 2.75 -1.22
CA THR A 96 -1.72 1.46 -1.25
C THR A 96 -3.17 1.59 -0.80
N MET A 97 -3.42 2.33 0.29
CA MET A 97 -4.78 2.52 0.77
C MET A 97 -5.66 3.19 -0.29
N GLU A 98 -5.14 4.18 -1.00
CA GLU A 98 -5.88 4.82 -2.08
C GLU A 98 -6.19 3.85 -3.22
N GLN A 99 -5.23 3.01 -3.60
CA GLN A 99 -5.46 2.00 -4.63
C GLN A 99 -6.57 1.03 -4.23
N LEU A 100 -6.61 0.67 -2.96
CA LEU A 100 -7.62 -0.26 -2.45
C LEU A 100 -8.96 0.41 -2.19
N GLY A 101 -9.01 1.75 -2.21
CA GLY A 101 -10.23 2.48 -1.88
C GLY A 101 -10.57 2.40 -0.39
N LEU A 102 -9.55 2.36 0.46
CA LEU A 102 -9.72 2.23 1.90
C LEU A 102 -9.11 3.42 2.63
N ALA A 103 -9.68 3.76 3.77
CA ALA A 103 -9.13 4.76 4.67
C ALA A 103 -9.29 4.28 6.11
N PRO A 104 -8.41 4.72 7.03
CA PRO A 104 -8.55 4.32 8.42
C PRO A 104 -9.68 5.08 9.10
N ASP A 105 -10.37 4.36 9.96
CA ASP A 105 -11.31 4.94 10.92
C ASP A 105 -10.60 4.93 12.27
N PRO A 106 -10.16 6.09 12.77
CA PRO A 106 -9.38 6.13 14.00
C PRO A 106 -10.20 5.82 15.24
N VAL A 107 -11.50 6.00 15.19
CA VAL A 107 -12.38 5.70 16.32
C VAL A 107 -12.59 4.20 16.44
N LEU A 108 -12.95 3.54 15.35
CA LEU A 108 -13.20 2.10 15.32
C LEU A 108 -11.93 1.28 15.17
N LYS A 109 -10.80 1.92 14.84
CA LYS A 109 -9.50 1.28 14.62
C LYS A 109 -9.58 0.17 13.59
N LYS A 110 -10.16 0.52 12.44
CA LYS A 110 -10.28 -0.39 11.30
C LYS A 110 -10.28 0.42 10.02
N LEU A 111 -10.07 -0.26 8.90
CA LEU A 111 -10.19 0.35 7.59
C LEU A 111 -11.65 0.36 7.17
N ARG A 112 -12.01 1.36 6.38
CA ARG A 112 -13.35 1.49 5.82
C ARG A 112 -13.27 1.91 4.37
N PRO A 113 -14.24 1.52 3.53
CA PRO A 113 -14.26 1.94 2.13
C PRO A 113 -14.43 3.45 2.00
N THR A 114 -13.81 4.01 0.96
CA THR A 114 -13.94 5.42 0.62
C THR A 114 -14.44 5.57 -0.81
N GLU A 115 -14.92 6.78 -1.12
CA GLU A 115 -15.29 7.12 -2.48
C GLU A 115 -14.09 7.70 -3.21
N ALA A 116 -13.92 7.31 -4.49
CA ALA A 116 -12.93 7.94 -5.34
C ALA A 116 -13.49 9.25 -5.89
N LEU A 117 -12.61 10.20 -6.12
CA LEU A 117 -12.99 11.50 -6.66
C LEU A 117 -12.86 11.48 -8.19
N LEU A 118 -13.87 12.05 -8.87
CA LEU A 118 -13.86 12.18 -10.32
C LEU A 118 -14.18 13.63 -10.66
N MET A 119 -13.15 14.39 -10.98
CA MET A 119 -13.27 15.85 -11.13
C MET A 119 -13.99 16.27 -12.42
N LEU A 120 -14.21 15.36 -13.36
CA LEU A 120 -14.94 15.65 -14.60
C LEU A 120 -16.42 15.25 -14.51
N LEU A 121 -16.97 15.19 -13.31
CA LEU A 121 -18.33 14.67 -13.10
C LEU A 121 -19.38 15.40 -13.92
N LEU A 122 -19.33 16.72 -14.04
CA LEU A 122 -20.32 17.48 -14.82
C LEU A 122 -20.33 17.04 -16.28
N ARG A 123 -19.15 16.85 -16.86
CA ARG A 123 -19.05 16.41 -18.25
C ARG A 123 -19.60 15.00 -18.43
N LEU A 124 -19.33 14.12 -17.48
CA LEU A 124 -19.85 12.76 -17.53
C LEU A 124 -21.37 12.73 -17.47
N LYS A 125 -21.97 13.56 -16.62
CA LYS A 125 -23.43 13.66 -16.53
C LYS A 125 -24.04 14.15 -17.83
N GLN A 126 -23.38 15.12 -18.50
CA GLN A 126 -23.88 15.63 -19.78
C GLN A 126 -23.84 14.59 -20.88
N ASN A 127 -22.77 13.81 -20.94
CA ASN A 127 -22.62 12.81 -21.98
C ASN A 127 -23.53 11.62 -21.79
N ASN A 128 -23.76 11.24 -20.55
CA ASN A 128 -24.62 10.11 -20.21
C ASN A 128 -24.23 8.83 -20.94
N THR A 129 -22.99 8.68 -21.32
CA THR A 129 -22.51 7.58 -22.18
C THR A 129 -21.22 6.96 -21.69
N LEU A 130 -21.01 6.92 -20.40
CA LEU A 130 -19.86 6.24 -19.83
C LEU A 130 -20.13 4.77 -19.67
N THR A 131 -19.84 4.01 -20.67
CA THR A 131 -19.94 2.57 -20.60
C THR A 131 -18.75 1.94 -21.27
#